data_52e10f33518dcd7718a35c27dc539082
#
_entry.id   52e10f33518dcd7718a35c27dc539082
#
_cell.length_a   1.000
_cell.length_b   1.000
_cell.length_c   1.000
_cell.angle_alpha   90.00
_cell.angle_beta   90.00
_cell.angle_gamma   90.00
#
_symmetry.space_group_name_H-M   'P 1'
#
loop_
_entity.id
_entity.type
_entity.pdbx_description
1 polymer ?
#
loop_
_entity_poly.entity_id
_entity_poly.type
_entity_poly.pdbx_seq_one_letter_code
_entity_poly.pdbx_strand_id
1 'polypeptide(L)'
;MTLKQDTRASVLARRKQIPSALREEKSRLICERFLAEIDNRIAGETPSCASAKQLRIAAYEPMTSEVDVHPLLFAAYERGWEMYLPCMARDAQDAPAHMVFFPIEQNHLTEQRPAFLDHPARPYLLDDLHAQGWREADEQLFDIAVIPLVAFDSGLMRLGYGGGNYDRFLPKLRDDCFVAGVAFEEQRVDRVPTEPHDLPLPRIFSA
;
A
#
# COMPACT_ATOMS: atom_id res chain seq x y z
N MET A 1 24.01 0.91 15.26
CA MET A 1 22.73 0.88 14.52
C MET A 1 21.79 1.89 15.16
N THR A 2 20.86 2.49 14.42
CA THR A 2 19.86 3.41 15.03
C THR A 2 18.70 2.59 15.61
N LEU A 3 17.97 3.16 16.57
CA LEU A 3 16.79 2.50 17.17
C LEU A 3 15.76 2.09 16.10
N LYS A 4 15.56 2.91 15.05
CA LYS A 4 14.71 2.57 13.90
C LYS A 4 15.22 1.32 13.15
N GLN A 5 16.55 1.14 13.00
CA GLN A 5 17.14 -0.04 12.33
C GLN A 5 16.95 -1.30 13.17
N ASP A 6 17.17 -1.23 14.48
CA ASP A 6 17.02 -2.34 15.41
C ASP A 6 15.57 -2.81 15.48
N THR A 7 14.62 -1.86 15.57
CA THR A 7 13.18 -2.17 15.55
C THR A 7 12.78 -2.85 14.25
N ARG A 8 13.23 -2.33 13.07
CA ARG A 8 12.95 -2.99 11.78
C ARG A 8 13.45 -4.42 11.75
N ALA A 9 14.71 -4.64 12.13
CA ALA A 9 15.33 -5.97 12.10
C ALA A 9 14.57 -6.96 12.97
N SER A 10 14.22 -6.57 14.20
CA SER A 10 13.46 -7.39 15.14
C SER A 10 12.07 -7.74 14.62
N VAL A 11 11.31 -6.76 14.13
CA VAL A 11 9.95 -6.98 13.65
C VAL A 11 9.94 -7.79 12.36
N LEU A 12 10.85 -7.53 11.42
CA LEU A 12 10.97 -8.32 10.19
C LEU A 12 11.34 -9.79 10.50
N ALA A 13 12.16 -10.05 11.52
CA ALA A 13 12.46 -11.39 11.96
C ALA A 13 11.22 -12.10 12.51
N ARG A 14 10.41 -11.44 13.37
CA ARG A 14 9.13 -11.98 13.86
C ARG A 14 8.14 -12.25 12.72
N ARG A 15 7.98 -11.30 11.81
CA ARG A 15 7.08 -11.43 10.65
C ARG A 15 7.43 -12.63 9.77
N LYS A 16 8.71 -12.89 9.55
CA LYS A 16 9.19 -14.07 8.79
C LYS A 16 8.87 -15.40 9.48
N GLN A 17 8.71 -15.41 10.80
CA GLN A 17 8.40 -16.63 11.56
C GLN A 17 6.91 -16.99 11.51
N ILE A 18 6.04 -16.12 11.05
CA ILE A 18 4.61 -16.44 10.86
C ILE A 18 4.51 -17.54 9.78
N PRO A 19 3.91 -18.71 10.07
CA PRO A 19 3.70 -19.75 9.08
C PRO A 19 2.89 -19.26 7.88
N SER A 20 3.18 -19.74 6.67
CA SER A 20 2.51 -19.27 5.44
C SER A 20 0.99 -19.39 5.51
N ALA A 21 0.46 -20.52 5.93
CA ALA A 21 -0.99 -20.72 6.08
C ALA A 21 -1.63 -19.71 7.06
N LEU A 22 -0.94 -19.36 8.15
CA LEU A 22 -1.43 -18.35 9.09
C LEU A 22 -1.35 -16.94 8.49
N ARG A 23 -0.29 -16.64 7.70
CA ARG A 23 -0.21 -15.35 6.97
C ARG A 23 -1.35 -15.19 5.96
N GLU A 24 -1.66 -16.24 5.22
CA GLU A 24 -2.77 -16.26 4.25
C GLU A 24 -4.11 -16.02 4.95
N GLU A 25 -4.39 -16.72 6.06
CA GLU A 25 -5.60 -16.53 6.85
C GLU A 25 -5.72 -15.10 7.40
N LYS A 26 -4.63 -14.59 8.03
CA LYS A 26 -4.60 -13.23 8.57
C LYS A 26 -4.74 -12.18 7.47
N SER A 27 -4.09 -12.37 6.32
CA SER A 27 -4.21 -11.46 5.17
C SER A 27 -5.65 -11.39 4.67
N ARG A 28 -6.32 -12.54 4.54
CA ARG A 28 -7.74 -12.61 4.17
C ARG A 28 -8.62 -11.84 5.15
N LEU A 29 -8.44 -12.07 6.47
CA LEU A 29 -9.19 -11.36 7.51
C LEU A 29 -8.96 -9.85 7.48
N ILE A 30 -7.72 -9.40 7.25
CA ILE A 30 -7.39 -7.98 7.12
C ILE A 30 -8.10 -7.38 5.90
N CYS A 31 -8.04 -8.05 4.74
CA CYS A 31 -8.70 -7.61 3.52
C CYS A 31 -10.22 -7.54 3.68
N GLU A 32 -10.84 -8.53 4.33
CA GLU A 32 -12.28 -8.54 4.61
C GLU A 32 -12.70 -7.37 5.50
N ARG A 33 -11.97 -7.10 6.58
CA ARG A 33 -12.22 -5.96 7.47
C ARG A 33 -12.06 -4.62 6.75
N PHE A 34 -11.05 -4.54 5.88
CA PHE A 34 -10.79 -3.34 5.08
C PHE A 34 -11.94 -3.09 4.10
N LEU A 35 -12.38 -4.11 3.35
CA LEU A 35 -13.50 -4.03 2.42
C LEU A 35 -14.81 -3.66 3.13
N ALA A 36 -15.09 -4.28 4.28
CA ALA A 36 -16.28 -3.95 5.07
C ALA A 36 -16.30 -2.49 5.52
N GLU A 37 -15.14 -1.92 5.85
CA GLU A 37 -15.04 -0.48 6.18
C GLU A 37 -15.31 0.39 4.96
N ILE A 38 -14.82 0.02 3.77
CA ILE A 38 -15.12 0.76 2.53
C ILE A 38 -16.62 0.70 2.24
N ASP A 39 -17.23 -0.49 2.33
CA ASP A 39 -18.67 -0.68 2.08
C ASP A 39 -19.51 0.17 3.05
N ASN A 40 -19.12 0.24 4.34
CA ASN A 40 -19.78 1.09 5.33
C ASN A 40 -19.66 2.59 5.01
N ARG A 41 -18.50 3.03 4.49
CA ARG A 41 -18.31 4.44 4.09
C ARG A 41 -19.17 4.81 2.90
N ILE A 42 -19.20 3.95 1.88
CA ILE A 42 -20.07 4.15 0.70
C ILE A 42 -21.53 4.19 1.12
N ALA A 43 -21.98 3.30 2.00
CA ALA A 43 -23.35 3.25 2.49
C ALA A 43 -23.74 4.48 3.35
N GLY A 44 -22.78 5.12 4.01
CA GLY A 44 -22.96 6.33 4.81
C GLY A 44 -22.99 7.63 3.98
N GLU A 45 -22.53 7.61 2.74
CA GLU A 45 -22.66 8.74 1.84
C GLU A 45 -24.12 8.87 1.35
N THR A 46 -24.71 10.05 1.49
CA THR A 46 -26.11 10.31 1.09
C THR A 46 -26.32 10.02 -0.40
N PRO A 47 -27.35 9.26 -0.81
CA PRO A 47 -27.56 8.85 -2.19
C PRO A 47 -28.09 10.00 -3.06
N SER A 48 -27.29 11.02 -3.31
CA SER A 48 -27.69 12.12 -4.21
C SER A 48 -27.20 11.96 -5.65
N CYS A 49 -26.49 10.89 -5.98
CA CYS A 49 -26.18 10.43 -7.34
C CYS A 49 -25.77 8.97 -7.30
N ALA A 50 -26.72 8.04 -7.39
CA ALA A 50 -26.48 6.61 -7.44
C ALA A 50 -26.05 6.14 -8.85
N SER A 51 -24.98 6.69 -9.38
CA SER A 51 -24.07 5.88 -10.22
C SER A 51 -23.04 5.29 -9.24
N ALA A 52 -22.83 3.97 -9.27
CA ALA A 52 -21.80 3.32 -8.46
C ALA A 52 -20.49 4.09 -8.63
N LYS A 53 -20.02 4.79 -7.58
CA LYS A 53 -18.81 5.59 -7.63
C LYS A 53 -17.66 4.65 -7.93
N GLN A 54 -17.01 4.81 -9.06
CA GLN A 54 -15.80 4.07 -9.41
C GLN A 54 -14.67 4.60 -8.53
N LEU A 55 -14.29 3.82 -7.51
CA LEU A 55 -13.21 4.20 -6.61
C LEU A 55 -11.85 3.95 -7.25
N ARG A 56 -10.89 4.82 -6.96
CA ARG A 56 -9.49 4.70 -7.34
C ARG A 56 -8.66 4.37 -6.10
N ILE A 57 -8.04 3.21 -6.12
CA ILE A 57 -7.34 2.65 -4.96
C ILE A 57 -5.86 2.53 -5.24
N ALA A 58 -5.04 3.27 -4.51
CA ALA A 58 -3.60 3.06 -4.44
C ALA A 58 -3.33 1.94 -3.43
N ALA A 59 -2.66 0.87 -3.87
CA ALA A 59 -2.24 -0.24 -3.02
C ALA A 59 -0.75 -0.53 -3.23
N TYR A 60 -0.30 -1.73 -2.92
CA TYR A 60 1.08 -2.16 -3.12
C TYR A 60 1.13 -3.60 -3.62
N GLU A 61 2.24 -3.97 -4.28
CA GLU A 61 2.53 -5.36 -4.60
C GLU A 61 3.20 -6.01 -3.38
N PRO A 62 2.60 -7.05 -2.78
CA PRO A 62 3.12 -7.62 -1.55
C PRO A 62 4.47 -8.31 -1.72
N MET A 63 5.44 -7.96 -0.90
CA MET A 63 6.66 -8.75 -0.76
C MET A 63 6.38 -10.01 0.09
N THR A 64 7.19 -11.05 -0.08
CA THR A 64 7.00 -12.43 0.43
C THR A 64 6.49 -12.57 1.87
N SER A 65 6.77 -11.62 2.76
CA SER A 65 6.33 -11.69 4.15
C SER A 65 5.37 -10.57 4.55
N GLU A 66 4.89 -9.77 3.62
CA GLU A 66 3.89 -8.73 3.87
C GLU A 66 2.47 -9.30 3.93
N VAL A 67 1.54 -8.48 4.37
CA VAL A 67 0.11 -8.78 4.23
C VAL A 67 -0.18 -8.91 2.74
N ASP A 68 -0.71 -10.06 2.34
CA ASP A 68 -1.17 -10.28 0.97
C ASP A 68 -2.48 -9.52 0.75
N VAL A 69 -2.42 -8.47 -0.06
CA VAL A 69 -3.58 -7.64 -0.41
C VAL A 69 -4.25 -8.05 -1.71
N HIS A 70 -3.79 -9.11 -2.39
CA HIS A 70 -4.44 -9.60 -3.61
C HIS A 70 -5.93 -9.91 -3.43
N PRO A 71 -6.42 -10.49 -2.30
CA PRO A 71 -7.85 -10.65 -2.08
C PRO A 71 -8.63 -9.33 -2.14
N LEU A 72 -8.04 -8.22 -1.64
CA LEU A 72 -8.64 -6.89 -1.74
C LEU A 72 -8.61 -6.39 -3.19
N LEU A 73 -7.49 -6.58 -3.91
CA LEU A 73 -7.36 -6.15 -5.30
C LEU A 73 -8.40 -6.86 -6.20
N PHE A 74 -8.54 -8.18 -6.07
CA PHE A 74 -9.52 -8.93 -6.85
C PHE A 74 -10.96 -8.52 -6.52
N ALA A 75 -11.29 -8.34 -5.23
CA ALA A 75 -12.60 -7.86 -4.82
C ALA A 75 -12.90 -6.43 -5.32
N ALA A 76 -11.87 -5.59 -5.49
CA ALA A 76 -11.99 -4.25 -6.08
C ALA A 76 -12.32 -4.33 -7.57
N TYR A 77 -11.66 -5.20 -8.34
CA TYR A 77 -11.99 -5.41 -9.76
C TYR A 77 -13.43 -5.93 -9.94
N GLU A 78 -13.89 -6.85 -9.10
CA GLU A 78 -15.28 -7.34 -9.13
C GLU A 78 -16.30 -6.23 -8.90
N ARG A 79 -15.93 -5.16 -8.17
CA ARG A 79 -16.74 -3.95 -7.92
C ARG A 79 -16.60 -2.89 -9.01
N GLY A 80 -15.75 -3.12 -10.02
CA GLY A 80 -15.45 -2.15 -11.07
C GLY A 80 -14.60 -0.97 -10.61
N TRP A 81 -13.81 -1.14 -9.53
CA TRP A 81 -12.90 -0.10 -9.03
C TRP A 81 -11.56 -0.15 -9.77
N GLU A 82 -10.91 1.00 -9.86
CA GLU A 82 -9.59 1.12 -10.49
C GLU A 82 -8.47 0.91 -9.46
N MET A 83 -7.52 0.06 -9.82
CA MET A 83 -6.37 -0.25 -8.97
C MET A 83 -5.10 0.38 -9.50
N TYR A 84 -4.28 0.89 -8.59
CA TYR A 84 -3.00 1.50 -8.88
C TYR A 84 -1.92 0.91 -7.96
N LEU A 85 -0.84 0.41 -8.57
CA LEU A 85 0.28 -0.14 -7.81
C LEU A 85 1.56 0.66 -8.05
N PRO A 86 2.46 0.70 -7.05
CA PRO A 86 3.65 1.52 -7.12
C PRO A 86 4.73 0.90 -8.00
N CYS A 87 5.48 1.77 -8.64
CA CYS A 87 6.74 1.49 -9.30
C CYS A 87 7.80 2.45 -8.78
N MET A 88 9.01 1.97 -8.58
CA MET A 88 10.15 2.85 -8.36
C MET A 88 10.64 3.35 -9.72
N ALA A 89 10.57 4.64 -9.97
CA ALA A 89 10.93 5.26 -11.23
C ALA A 89 12.11 6.23 -11.08
N ARG A 90 12.79 6.53 -12.20
CA ARG A 90 13.82 7.57 -12.33
C ARG A 90 13.55 8.38 -13.57
N ASP A 91 13.71 9.70 -13.46
CA ASP A 91 13.60 10.63 -14.60
C ASP A 91 14.80 10.53 -15.55
N ALA A 92 15.95 10.11 -15.03
CA ALA A 92 17.19 9.87 -15.80
C ALA A 92 18.02 8.77 -15.14
N GLN A 93 19.01 8.22 -15.87
CA GLN A 93 19.84 7.09 -15.42
C GLN A 93 20.49 7.33 -14.05
N ASP A 94 20.96 8.54 -13.78
CA ASP A 94 21.66 8.91 -12.54
C ASP A 94 20.76 9.69 -11.55
N ALA A 95 19.47 9.86 -11.88
CA ALA A 95 18.54 10.55 -11.00
C ALA A 95 18.14 9.67 -9.79
N PRO A 96 17.83 10.27 -8.64
CA PRO A 96 17.31 9.54 -7.50
C PRO A 96 15.98 8.88 -7.85
N ALA A 97 15.79 7.65 -7.39
CA ALA A 97 14.52 6.96 -7.59
C ALA A 97 13.41 7.55 -6.69
N HIS A 98 12.22 7.64 -7.26
CA HIS A 98 11.00 8.04 -6.56
C HIS A 98 9.86 7.07 -6.87
N MET A 99 8.85 7.06 -6.03
CA MET A 99 7.68 6.18 -6.20
C MET A 99 6.61 6.89 -7.01
N VAL A 100 6.14 6.23 -8.06
CA VAL A 100 4.98 6.62 -8.87
C VAL A 100 3.98 5.48 -8.90
N PHE A 101 2.73 5.75 -9.27
CA PHE A 101 1.68 4.74 -9.35
C PHE A 101 1.19 4.59 -10.78
N PHE A 102 1.01 3.35 -11.22
CA PHE A 102 0.44 3.02 -12.52
C PHE A 102 -0.89 2.30 -12.37
N PRO A 103 -1.86 2.53 -13.30
CA PRO A 103 -3.08 1.76 -13.35
C PRO A 103 -2.76 0.30 -13.66
N ILE A 104 -3.32 -0.61 -12.88
CA ILE A 104 -3.11 -2.05 -13.02
C ILE A 104 -4.46 -2.70 -13.28
N GLU A 105 -4.59 -3.37 -14.40
CA GLU A 105 -5.73 -4.20 -14.74
C GLU A 105 -5.56 -5.60 -14.16
N GLN A 106 -6.64 -6.34 -14.00
CA GLN A 106 -6.62 -7.67 -13.42
C GLN A 106 -5.70 -8.65 -14.19
N ASN A 107 -5.64 -8.55 -15.53
CA ASN A 107 -4.75 -9.36 -16.36
C ASN A 107 -3.26 -9.08 -16.10
N HIS A 108 -2.90 -7.87 -15.64
CA HIS A 108 -1.54 -7.53 -15.22
C HIS A 108 -1.11 -8.27 -13.95
N LEU A 109 -2.04 -8.74 -13.12
CA LEU A 109 -1.71 -9.56 -11.96
C LEU A 109 -1.59 -11.04 -12.29
N THR A 110 -2.13 -11.49 -13.42
CA THR A 110 -2.24 -12.92 -13.77
C THR A 110 -1.41 -13.30 -15.00
N GLU A 111 -1.69 -12.70 -16.16
CA GLU A 111 -1.14 -13.17 -17.45
C GLU A 111 -0.11 -12.23 -18.07
N GLN A 112 -0.31 -10.90 -17.92
CA GLN A 112 0.51 -9.88 -18.58
C GLN A 112 1.27 -9.04 -17.52
N ARG A 113 1.95 -9.73 -16.62
CA ARG A 113 2.57 -9.11 -15.47
C ARG A 113 3.73 -8.19 -15.86
N PRO A 114 3.66 -6.88 -15.56
CA PRO A 114 4.73 -5.96 -15.86
C PRO A 114 5.94 -6.18 -14.93
N ALA A 115 7.15 -6.01 -15.47
CA ALA A 115 8.39 -6.31 -14.77
C ALA A 115 8.58 -5.54 -13.46
N PHE A 116 7.98 -4.37 -13.31
CA PHE A 116 8.09 -3.60 -12.06
C PHE A 116 7.26 -4.20 -10.91
N LEU A 117 6.26 -5.04 -11.18
CA LEU A 117 5.55 -5.79 -10.15
C LEU A 117 6.36 -7.01 -9.66
N ASP A 118 7.17 -7.62 -10.53
CA ASP A 118 8.08 -8.71 -10.14
C ASP A 118 9.25 -8.22 -9.30
N HIS A 119 9.65 -6.97 -9.51
CA HIS A 119 10.81 -6.35 -8.85
C HIS A 119 10.46 -4.97 -8.28
N PRO A 120 9.56 -4.88 -7.27
CA PRO A 120 9.01 -3.60 -6.80
C PRO A 120 10.04 -2.64 -6.20
N ALA A 121 11.21 -3.15 -5.77
CA ALA A 121 12.30 -2.33 -5.25
C ALA A 121 13.29 -1.85 -6.33
N ARG A 122 13.19 -2.39 -7.57
CA ARG A 122 14.08 -2.03 -8.68
C ARG A 122 13.60 -0.74 -9.32
N PRO A 123 14.50 0.27 -9.52
CA PRO A 123 14.12 1.45 -10.27
C PRO A 123 14.11 1.22 -11.78
N TYR A 124 13.12 1.81 -12.46
CA TYR A 124 12.93 1.80 -13.90
C TYR A 124 13.05 3.23 -14.45
N LEU A 125 13.53 3.39 -15.68
CA LEU A 125 13.49 4.69 -16.36
C LEU A 125 12.06 5.03 -16.75
N LEU A 126 11.61 6.24 -16.41
CA LEU A 126 10.25 6.68 -16.68
C LEU A 126 9.96 6.75 -18.19
N ASP A 127 10.95 7.20 -18.99
CA ASP A 127 10.84 7.22 -20.45
C ASP A 127 10.64 5.83 -21.05
N ASP A 128 11.31 4.79 -20.52
CA ASP A 128 11.11 3.41 -20.97
C ASP A 128 9.70 2.89 -20.63
N LEU A 129 9.18 3.25 -19.46
CA LEU A 129 7.81 2.93 -19.06
C LEU A 129 6.79 3.65 -19.94
N HIS A 130 7.00 4.93 -20.22
CA HIS A 130 6.18 5.72 -21.15
C HIS A 130 6.18 5.14 -22.57
N ALA A 131 7.34 4.68 -23.07
CA ALA A 131 7.45 4.03 -24.37
C ALA A 131 6.66 2.72 -24.44
N GLN A 132 6.49 2.02 -23.31
CA GLN A 132 5.64 0.82 -23.18
C GLN A 132 4.15 1.15 -23.00
N GLY A 133 3.77 2.42 -22.92
CA GLY A 133 2.38 2.85 -22.78
C GLY A 133 1.94 3.14 -21.34
N TRP A 134 2.80 2.91 -20.33
CA TRP A 134 2.48 3.25 -18.95
C TRP A 134 2.38 4.76 -18.77
N ARG A 135 1.41 5.20 -17.96
CA ARG A 135 1.27 6.60 -17.56
C ARG A 135 1.03 6.64 -16.06
N GLU A 136 1.83 7.42 -15.36
CA GLU A 136 1.68 7.63 -13.93
C GLU A 136 0.36 8.33 -13.60
N ALA A 137 -0.23 7.92 -12.51
CA ALA A 137 -1.41 8.57 -11.96
C ALA A 137 -1.00 9.80 -11.13
N ASP A 138 -1.85 10.82 -11.17
CA ASP A 138 -1.82 11.91 -10.20
C ASP A 138 -2.33 11.39 -8.84
N GLU A 139 -1.55 11.57 -7.78
CA GLU A 139 -1.88 11.12 -6.44
C GLU A 139 -3.17 11.78 -5.89
N GLN A 140 -3.57 12.92 -6.44
CA GLN A 140 -4.84 13.59 -6.12
C GLN A 140 -6.08 12.82 -6.61
N LEU A 141 -5.91 11.80 -7.46
CA LEU A 141 -7.02 10.99 -7.96
C LEU A 141 -7.46 9.90 -6.99
N PHE A 142 -6.64 9.52 -6.01
CA PHE A 142 -6.92 8.37 -5.14
C PHE A 142 -8.00 8.67 -4.11
N ASP A 143 -9.01 7.80 -4.08
CA ASP A 143 -10.06 7.79 -3.06
C ASP A 143 -9.62 7.00 -1.81
N ILE A 144 -8.75 5.98 -2.03
CA ILE A 144 -8.28 5.07 -0.98
C ILE A 144 -6.79 4.82 -1.17
N ALA A 145 -6.04 4.77 -0.07
CA ALA A 145 -4.64 4.38 -0.05
C ALA A 145 -4.38 3.28 0.99
N VAL A 146 -3.92 2.12 0.53
CA VAL A 146 -3.54 0.95 1.35
C VAL A 146 -2.04 0.98 1.58
N ILE A 147 -1.61 1.15 2.82
CA ILE A 147 -0.21 1.43 3.18
C ILE A 147 0.45 0.21 3.81
N PRO A 148 1.53 -0.34 3.23
CA PRO A 148 2.35 -1.35 3.88
C PRO A 148 3.21 -0.72 4.98
N LEU A 149 3.52 -1.51 5.99
CA LEU A 149 4.39 -1.06 7.08
C LEU A 149 5.20 -2.22 7.67
N VAL A 150 6.31 -1.89 8.32
CA VAL A 150 7.16 -2.86 9.02
C VAL A 150 6.71 -3.01 10.48
N ALA A 151 6.46 -1.91 11.18
CA ALA A 151 6.01 -1.92 12.56
C ALA A 151 4.99 -0.81 12.81
N PHE A 152 4.16 -0.98 13.83
CA PHE A 152 3.21 0.03 14.32
C PHE A 152 3.01 -0.06 15.83
N ASP A 153 2.47 1.00 16.42
CA ASP A 153 2.14 1.05 17.83
C ASP A 153 0.67 1.46 18.08
N SER A 154 0.28 1.53 19.34
CA SER A 154 -1.08 1.90 19.75
C SER A 154 -1.46 3.35 19.40
N GLY A 155 -0.48 4.21 19.14
CA GLY A 155 -0.67 5.58 18.67
C GLY A 155 -0.80 5.67 17.14
N LEU A 156 -0.90 4.52 16.44
CA LEU A 156 -0.95 4.42 14.98
C LEU A 156 0.28 4.97 14.27
N MET A 157 1.38 5.19 15.01
CA MET A 157 2.67 5.49 14.41
C MET A 157 3.17 4.28 13.64
N ARG A 158 3.75 4.54 12.45
CA ARG A 158 4.27 3.48 11.60
C ARG A 158 5.77 3.59 11.38
N LEU A 159 6.41 2.45 11.20
CA LEU A 159 7.78 2.32 10.72
C LEU A 159 7.76 1.61 9.37
N GLY A 160 8.22 2.28 8.32
CA GLY A 160 8.42 1.71 7.00
C GLY A 160 9.80 1.10 6.82
N TYR A 161 10.14 0.67 5.60
CA TYR A 161 11.44 0.07 5.25
C TYR A 161 12.62 1.04 5.28
N GLY A 162 12.38 2.35 5.38
CA GLY A 162 13.41 3.38 5.50
C GLY A 162 13.71 4.15 4.21
N GLY A 163 13.03 3.88 3.11
CA GLY A 163 13.16 4.62 1.85
C GLY A 163 12.41 5.96 1.83
N GLY A 164 11.55 6.24 2.81
CA GLY A 164 10.75 7.46 2.90
C GLY A 164 9.71 7.62 1.78
N ASN A 165 9.41 6.56 1.01
CA ASN A 165 8.52 6.64 -0.14
C ASN A 165 7.09 7.04 0.27
N TYR A 166 6.54 6.39 1.29
CA TYR A 166 5.21 6.71 1.80
C TYR A 166 5.16 8.03 2.58
N ASP A 167 6.26 8.48 3.17
CA ASP A 167 6.34 9.79 3.83
C ASP A 167 6.30 10.94 2.81
N ARG A 168 6.78 10.69 1.58
CA ARG A 168 6.65 11.63 0.45
C ARG A 168 5.33 11.49 -0.31
N PHE A 169 4.70 10.33 -0.27
CA PHE A 169 3.43 10.04 -0.96
C PHE A 169 2.22 10.59 -0.19
N LEU A 170 2.13 10.30 1.11
CA LEU A 170 0.95 10.64 1.91
C LEU A 170 0.57 12.12 1.87
N PRO A 171 1.52 13.09 1.94
CA PRO A 171 1.18 14.52 1.86
C PRO A 171 0.64 14.97 0.50
N LYS A 172 0.76 14.16 -0.54
CA LYS A 172 0.24 14.48 -1.88
C LYS A 172 -1.21 14.02 -2.08
N LEU A 173 -1.73 13.19 -1.19
CA LEU A 173 -3.10 12.71 -1.27
C LEU A 173 -4.09 13.84 -0.94
N ARG A 174 -5.32 13.72 -1.44
CA ARG A 174 -6.43 14.60 -1.05
C ARG A 174 -6.76 14.41 0.44
N ASP A 175 -7.26 15.46 1.07
CA ASP A 175 -7.65 15.41 2.49
C ASP A 175 -8.78 14.40 2.79
N ASP A 176 -9.64 14.12 1.80
CA ASP A 176 -10.75 13.16 1.90
C ASP A 176 -10.36 11.73 1.48
N CYS A 177 -9.11 11.49 1.05
CA CYS A 177 -8.62 10.17 0.75
C CYS A 177 -8.63 9.28 2.00
N PHE A 178 -9.25 8.11 1.91
CA PHE A 178 -9.22 7.14 3.00
C PHE A 178 -7.88 6.42 3.06
N VAL A 179 -7.04 6.80 4.00
CA VAL A 179 -5.72 6.20 4.20
C VAL A 179 -5.77 5.19 5.34
N ALA A 180 -5.34 3.94 5.09
CA ALA A 180 -5.20 2.96 6.14
C ALA A 180 -3.99 2.03 5.93
N GLY A 181 -3.32 1.71 7.02
CA GLY A 181 -2.26 0.70 7.07
C GLY A 181 -2.82 -0.71 7.18
N VAL A 182 -2.05 -1.69 6.71
CA VAL A 182 -2.33 -3.12 6.90
C VAL A 182 -1.11 -3.82 7.49
N ALA A 183 -1.32 -4.65 8.50
CA ALA A 183 -0.22 -5.29 9.23
C ALA A 183 -0.68 -6.58 9.92
N PHE A 184 0.25 -7.49 10.20
CA PHE A 184 0.01 -8.56 11.16
C PHE A 184 0.18 -8.04 12.59
N GLU A 185 -0.55 -8.59 13.58
CA GLU A 185 -0.37 -8.21 14.99
C GLU A 185 1.05 -8.41 15.49
N GLU A 186 1.79 -9.37 14.92
CA GLU A 186 3.21 -9.59 15.19
C GLU A 186 4.11 -8.41 14.81
N GLN A 187 3.59 -7.43 14.06
CA GLN A 187 4.29 -6.19 13.71
C GLN A 187 4.07 -5.08 14.75
N ARG A 188 3.19 -5.31 15.74
CA ARG A 188 2.96 -4.36 16.82
C ARG A 188 4.17 -4.27 17.74
N VAL A 189 4.51 -3.04 18.13
CA VAL A 189 5.52 -2.72 19.13
C VAL A 189 4.92 -1.79 20.17
N ASP A 190 5.52 -1.71 21.37
CA ASP A 190 5.06 -0.83 22.42
C ASP A 190 5.12 0.65 21.98
N ARG A 191 6.21 1.02 21.31
CA ARG A 191 6.41 2.35 20.75
C ARG A 191 7.28 2.30 19.49
N VAL A 192 6.80 2.92 18.43
CA VAL A 192 7.58 3.15 17.21
C VAL A 192 8.58 4.29 17.46
N PRO A 193 9.87 4.12 17.14
CA PRO A 193 10.82 5.22 17.17
C PRO A 193 10.48 6.26 16.11
N THR A 194 10.15 7.48 16.52
CA THR A 194 9.69 8.55 15.65
C THR A 194 10.66 9.73 15.58
N GLU A 195 10.56 10.49 14.51
CA GLU A 195 11.18 11.80 14.30
C GLU A 195 10.08 12.88 14.23
N PRO A 196 10.40 14.17 14.37
CA PRO A 196 9.37 15.22 14.45
C PRO A 196 8.45 15.32 13.23
N HIS A 197 8.84 14.78 12.09
CA HIS A 197 8.08 14.79 10.84
C HIS A 197 7.27 13.51 10.59
N ASP A 198 7.46 12.46 11.41
CA ASP A 198 6.69 11.23 11.29
C ASP A 198 5.25 11.46 11.75
N LEU A 199 4.28 11.08 10.93
CA LEU A 199 2.86 11.22 11.22
C LEU A 199 2.20 9.85 11.41
N PRO A 200 1.23 9.74 12.35
CA PRO A 200 0.45 8.53 12.50
C PRO A 200 -0.45 8.30 11.28
N LEU A 201 -0.80 7.04 11.02
CA LEU A 201 -1.86 6.73 10.07
C LEU A 201 -3.22 6.97 10.72
N PRO A 202 -4.24 7.37 9.93
CA PRO A 202 -5.60 7.52 10.44
C PRO A 202 -6.18 6.21 10.97
N ARG A 203 -5.77 5.08 10.38
CA ARG A 203 -6.23 3.73 10.73
C ARG A 203 -5.21 2.66 10.35
N ILE A 204 -5.22 1.55 11.11
CA ILE A 204 -4.45 0.33 10.78
C ILE A 204 -5.38 -0.87 10.98
N PHE A 205 -5.49 -1.72 9.95
CA PHE A 205 -6.16 -3.02 10.04
C PHE A 205 -5.12 -4.09 10.35
N SER A 206 -5.33 -4.86 11.41
CA SER A 206 -4.43 -5.92 11.81
C SER A 206 -5.16 -7.20 12.23
N ALA A 207 -4.49 -8.35 12.09
CA ALA A 207 -4.96 -9.66 12.52
C ALA A 207 -3.81 -10.55 13.02
#